data_abcff343616dc7c30820cd4f7ee9979e
#
_entry.id   abcff343616dc7c30820cd4f7ee9979e
#
_cell.length_a   1.000
_cell.length_b   1.000
_cell.length_c   1.000
_cell.angle_alpha   90.00
_cell.angle_beta   90.00
_cell.angle_gamma   90.00
#
_symmetry.space_group_name_H-M   'P 1'
#
loop_
_entity.id
_entity.type
_entity.pdbx_description
1 polymer ?
#
loop_
_entity_poly.entity_id
_entity_poly.type
_entity_poly.pdbx_seq_one_letter_code
_entity_poly.pdbx_strand_id
1 'polypeptide(L)'
;MNQKIWELFEARKILLKDIKALNTSEFSTKKTLDIFWGVDNKSFYNLVFLRTAKSRLLRKEALELEEISKKIETKFQTSLRKKTIFYSSEICSKALKELQDNNWRCYDFV
;
A
#
# COMPACT_ATOMS: atom_id res chain seq x y z
N MET A 1 15.34 5.87 -0.07
CA MET A 1 13.92 5.70 0.24
C MET A 1 13.22 7.06 0.21
N ASN A 2 11.96 7.09 -0.17
CA ASN A 2 11.19 8.32 -0.29
C ASN A 2 10.96 8.95 1.08
N GLN A 3 11.38 10.21 1.28
CA GLN A 3 11.20 10.91 2.56
C GLN A 3 9.73 11.10 2.91
N LYS A 4 8.87 11.23 1.91
CA LYS A 4 7.43 11.39 2.12
C LYS A 4 6.82 10.20 2.88
N ILE A 5 7.29 9.00 2.62
CA ILE A 5 6.77 7.81 3.30
C ILE A 5 7.08 7.83 4.79
N TRP A 6 8.25 8.34 5.17
CA TRP A 6 8.63 8.49 6.59
C TRP A 6 7.72 9.46 7.30
N GLU A 7 7.42 10.60 6.66
CA GLU A 7 6.51 11.60 7.22
C GLU A 7 5.12 11.03 7.43
N LEU A 8 4.63 10.22 6.47
CA LEU A 8 3.32 9.58 6.55
C LEU A 8 3.28 8.55 7.67
N PHE A 9 4.36 7.77 7.83
CA PHE A 9 4.45 6.80 8.91
C PHE A 9 4.39 7.49 10.25
N GLU A 10 5.13 8.58 10.44
CA GLU A 10 5.09 9.37 11.66
C GLU A 10 3.70 9.93 11.94
N ALA A 11 3.08 10.53 10.94
CA ALA A 11 1.76 11.14 11.09
C ALA A 11 0.69 10.13 11.51
N ARG A 12 0.81 8.89 11.07
CA ARG A 12 -0.16 7.83 11.40
C ARG A 12 0.35 6.87 12.48
N LYS A 13 1.49 7.15 13.07
CA LYS A 13 2.11 6.33 14.12
C LYS A 13 2.32 4.89 13.69
N ILE A 14 2.73 4.70 12.45
CA ILE A 14 3.05 3.39 11.91
C ILE A 14 4.51 3.09 12.21
N LEU A 15 4.76 2.03 12.96
CA LEU A 15 6.11 1.63 13.37
C LEU A 15 6.49 0.34 12.66
N LEU A 16 7.41 0.45 11.71
CA LEU A 16 7.91 -0.70 10.95
C LEU A 16 9.43 -0.74 11.00
N LYS A 17 9.97 -1.97 11.02
CA LYS A 17 11.41 -2.23 10.94
C LYS A 17 11.74 -2.77 9.56
N ASP A 18 13.02 -2.68 9.19
CA ASP A 18 13.54 -3.28 7.97
C ASP A 18 12.72 -2.91 6.72
N ILE A 19 12.34 -1.65 6.63
CA ILE A 19 11.53 -1.15 5.53
C ILE A 19 12.33 -1.22 4.24
N LYS A 20 11.75 -1.87 3.21
CA LYS A 20 12.36 -2.01 1.89
C LYS A 20 11.40 -1.51 0.82
N ALA A 21 11.94 -0.77 -0.14
CA ALA A 21 11.19 -0.40 -1.33
C ALA A 21 11.26 -1.59 -2.30
N LEU A 22 10.11 -2.02 -2.81
CA LEU A 22 10.06 -3.07 -3.80
C LEU A 22 10.15 -2.46 -5.20
N ASN A 23 10.64 -3.24 -6.16
CA ASN A 23 10.63 -2.82 -7.54
C ASN A 23 9.21 -2.90 -8.08
N THR A 24 8.51 -1.76 -8.08
CA THR A 24 7.11 -1.70 -8.46
C THR A 24 6.88 -2.21 -9.88
N SER A 25 7.84 -2.03 -10.79
CA SER A 25 7.70 -2.46 -12.18
C SER A 25 7.55 -3.98 -12.34
N GLU A 26 7.93 -4.77 -11.35
CA GLU A 26 7.71 -6.22 -11.38
C GLU A 26 6.24 -6.57 -11.17
N PHE A 27 5.47 -5.68 -10.56
CA PHE A 27 4.08 -5.95 -10.16
C PHE A 27 3.07 -5.06 -10.85
N SER A 28 3.49 -3.89 -11.33
CA SER A 28 2.59 -2.91 -11.93
C SER A 28 3.32 -2.06 -12.95
N THR A 29 2.58 -1.58 -13.95
CA THR A 29 3.10 -0.62 -14.93
C THR A 29 2.87 0.84 -14.51
N LYS A 30 2.22 1.06 -13.38
CA LYS A 30 1.90 2.40 -12.89
C LYS A 30 3.12 3.09 -12.30
N LYS A 31 3.49 4.24 -12.85
CA LYS A 31 4.64 5.03 -12.37
C LYS A 31 4.33 5.85 -11.13
N THR A 32 3.05 6.01 -10.80
CA THR A 32 2.59 6.79 -9.66
C THR A 32 2.34 5.94 -8.41
N LEU A 33 2.78 4.69 -8.44
CA LEU A 33 2.62 3.75 -7.34
C LEU A 33 4.00 3.29 -6.86
N ASP A 34 4.28 3.51 -5.59
CA ASP A 34 5.45 2.96 -4.92
C ASP A 34 5.02 1.92 -3.91
N ILE A 35 5.78 0.85 -3.78
CA ILE A 35 5.47 -0.26 -2.90
C ILE A 35 6.60 -0.44 -1.90
N PHE A 36 6.24 -0.50 -0.62
CA PHE A 36 7.18 -0.74 0.47
C PHE A 36 6.69 -1.89 1.31
N TRP A 37 7.62 -2.61 1.94
CA TRP A 37 7.24 -3.57 2.95
C TRP A 37 8.16 -3.43 4.16
N GLY A 38 7.65 -3.84 5.31
CA GLY A 38 8.40 -3.76 6.56
C GLY A 38 7.86 -4.77 7.55
N VAL A 39 8.48 -4.83 8.71
CA VAL A 39 8.11 -5.76 9.77
C VAL A 39 7.63 -4.96 10.98
N ASP A 40 6.47 -5.29 11.52
CA ASP A 40 5.95 -4.61 12.70
C ASP A 40 6.60 -5.16 13.99
N ASN A 41 6.21 -4.59 15.13
CA ASN A 41 6.79 -4.99 16.42
C ASN A 41 6.40 -6.40 16.85
N LYS A 42 5.45 -7.03 16.16
CA LYS A 42 5.04 -8.41 16.40
C LYS A 42 5.65 -9.37 15.37
N SER A 43 6.61 -8.90 14.59
CA SER A 43 7.31 -9.65 13.55
C SER A 43 6.43 -10.10 12.37
N PHE A 44 5.32 -9.39 12.12
CA PHE A 44 4.48 -9.64 10.96
C PHE A 44 4.86 -8.71 9.80
N TYR A 45 4.78 -9.23 8.59
CA TYR A 45 5.04 -8.44 7.40
C TYR A 45 3.86 -7.52 7.10
N ASN A 46 4.19 -6.28 6.76
CA ASN A 46 3.25 -5.24 6.38
C ASN A 46 3.58 -4.73 5.00
N LEU A 47 2.56 -4.52 4.18
CA LEU A 47 2.70 -3.97 2.84
C LEU A 47 2.15 -2.54 2.84
N VAL A 48 2.89 -1.61 2.24
CA VAL A 48 2.47 -0.21 2.16
C VAL A 48 2.58 0.25 0.72
N PHE A 49 1.49 0.78 0.21
CA PHE A 49 1.44 1.38 -1.12
C PHE A 49 1.36 2.90 -0.98
N LEU A 50 2.16 3.61 -1.75
CA LEU A 50 2.10 5.07 -1.86
C LEU A 50 1.65 5.40 -3.27
N ARG A 51 0.43 5.91 -3.39
CA ARG A 51 -0.16 6.29 -4.67
C ARG A 51 -0.16 7.80 -4.80
N THR A 52 0.59 8.31 -5.77
CA THR A 52 0.72 9.75 -6.00
C THR A 52 -0.11 10.25 -7.18
N ALA A 53 -0.86 9.38 -7.83
CA ALA A 53 -1.75 9.77 -8.92
C ALA A 53 -2.84 10.72 -8.42
N LYS A 54 -3.17 11.72 -9.20
CA LYS A 54 -4.19 12.72 -8.85
C LYS A 54 -5.59 12.32 -9.30
N SER A 55 -5.71 11.33 -10.17
CA SER A 55 -7.00 10.82 -10.61
C SER A 55 -7.71 10.08 -9.48
N ARG A 56 -9.04 10.08 -9.53
CA ARG A 56 -9.85 9.41 -8.52
C ARG A 56 -9.56 7.92 -8.48
N LEU A 57 -9.41 7.37 -7.29
CA LEU A 57 -9.18 5.94 -7.09
C LEU A 57 -10.52 5.21 -7.21
N LEU A 58 -10.66 4.42 -8.27
CA LEU A 58 -11.89 3.71 -8.58
C LEU A 58 -11.80 2.24 -8.17
N ARG A 59 -12.95 1.57 -8.08
CA ARG A 59 -13.02 0.17 -7.68
C ARG A 59 -12.15 -0.75 -8.52
N LYS A 60 -12.07 -0.51 -9.83
CA LYS A 60 -11.23 -1.30 -10.72
C LYS A 60 -9.78 -1.29 -10.28
N GLU A 61 -9.27 -0.11 -9.90
CA GLU A 61 -7.90 0.01 -9.43
C GLU A 61 -7.73 -0.65 -8.05
N ALA A 62 -8.74 -0.56 -7.18
CA ALA A 62 -8.69 -1.24 -5.89
C ALA A 62 -8.53 -2.75 -6.07
N LEU A 63 -9.22 -3.34 -7.03
CA LEU A 63 -9.08 -4.76 -7.36
C LEU A 63 -7.68 -5.07 -7.90
N GLU A 64 -7.12 -4.20 -8.71
CA GLU A 64 -5.75 -4.34 -9.21
C GLU A 64 -4.73 -4.32 -8.06
N LEU A 65 -4.91 -3.44 -7.09
CA LEU A 65 -4.04 -3.36 -5.92
C LEU A 65 -4.10 -4.65 -5.10
N GLU A 66 -5.29 -5.23 -4.95
CA GLU A 66 -5.45 -6.52 -4.28
C GLU A 66 -4.68 -7.62 -5.01
N GLU A 67 -4.76 -7.66 -6.34
CA GLU A 67 -4.01 -8.65 -7.12
C GLU A 67 -2.50 -8.48 -6.98
N ILE A 68 -2.03 -7.23 -6.94
CA ILE A 68 -0.61 -6.94 -6.72
C ILE A 68 -0.17 -7.50 -5.36
N SER A 69 -0.96 -7.31 -4.31
CA SER A 69 -0.64 -7.81 -2.98
C SER A 69 -0.53 -9.35 -2.98
N LYS A 70 -1.42 -10.03 -3.70
CA LYS A 70 -1.39 -11.49 -3.81
C LYS A 70 -0.16 -11.97 -4.56
N LYS A 71 0.25 -11.27 -5.61
CA LYS A 71 1.48 -11.59 -6.34
C LYS A 71 2.71 -11.45 -5.44
N ILE A 72 2.73 -10.43 -4.60
CA ILE A 72 3.82 -10.21 -3.65
C ILE A 72 3.87 -11.33 -2.62
N GLU A 73 2.73 -11.72 -2.06
CA GLU A 73 2.68 -12.85 -1.13
C GLU A 73 3.21 -14.14 -1.76
N THR A 74 2.85 -14.40 -3.00
CA THR A 74 3.31 -15.59 -3.72
C THR A 74 4.80 -15.53 -4.00
N LYS A 75 5.29 -14.39 -4.47
CA LYS A 75 6.71 -14.24 -4.81
C LYS A 75 7.62 -14.42 -3.61
N PHE A 76 7.26 -13.85 -2.47
CA PHE A 76 8.07 -13.90 -1.26
C PHE A 76 7.67 -15.02 -0.31
N GLN A 77 6.69 -15.85 -0.71
CA GLN A 77 6.22 -17.01 0.08
C GLN A 77 5.90 -16.64 1.52
N THR A 78 5.15 -15.55 1.69
CA THR A 78 4.81 -15.03 3.00
C THR A 78 3.36 -14.55 3.04
N SER A 79 2.79 -14.46 4.24
CA SER A 79 1.48 -13.86 4.44
C SER A 79 1.64 -12.41 4.90
N LEU A 80 0.91 -11.50 4.26
CA LEU A 80 0.90 -10.10 4.64
C LEU A 80 -0.23 -9.87 5.64
N ARG A 81 0.12 -9.55 6.86
CA ARG A 81 -0.86 -9.35 7.95
C ARG A 81 -1.60 -8.04 7.79
N LYS A 82 -0.90 -7.00 7.36
CA LYS A 82 -1.50 -5.67 7.23
C LYS A 82 -1.12 -5.07 5.89
N LYS A 83 -2.09 -4.42 5.28
CA LYS A 83 -1.91 -3.72 4.02
C LYS A 83 -2.40 -2.29 4.21
N THR A 84 -1.61 -1.34 3.78
CA THR A 84 -1.92 0.08 3.92
C THR A 84 -1.73 0.76 2.57
N ILE A 85 -2.63 1.67 2.23
CA ILE A 85 -2.47 2.53 1.07
C ILE A 85 -2.58 3.99 1.49
N PHE A 86 -1.59 4.77 1.05
CA PHE A 86 -1.63 6.22 1.13
C PHE A 86 -1.95 6.75 -0.26
N TYR A 87 -2.92 7.63 -0.37
CA TYR A 87 -3.35 8.19 -1.65
C TYR A 87 -3.56 9.70 -1.52
N SER A 88 -3.32 10.44 -2.61
CA SER A 88 -3.43 11.90 -2.64
C SER A 88 -4.54 12.38 -3.58
N SER A 89 -5.54 11.54 -3.82
CA SER A 89 -6.66 11.82 -4.71
C SER A 89 -7.98 11.56 -3.98
N GLU A 90 -9.07 11.83 -4.66
CA GLU A 90 -10.36 11.36 -4.19
C GLU A 90 -10.43 9.84 -4.35
N ILE A 91 -11.28 9.21 -3.56
CA ILE A 91 -11.53 7.77 -3.62
C ILE A 91 -13.04 7.56 -3.71
N CYS A 92 -13.50 6.68 -4.60
CA CYS A 92 -14.91 6.36 -4.65
C CYS A 92 -15.29 5.43 -3.50
N SER A 93 -16.55 5.52 -3.06
CA SER A 93 -17.02 4.72 -1.93
C SER A 93 -16.92 3.22 -2.16
N LYS A 94 -17.08 2.77 -3.41
CA LYS A 94 -16.95 1.36 -3.77
C LYS A 94 -15.51 0.88 -3.67
N ALA A 95 -14.55 1.71 -4.07
CA ALA A 95 -13.13 1.40 -3.94
C ALA A 95 -12.72 1.31 -2.47
N LEU A 96 -13.15 2.29 -1.67
CA LEU A 96 -12.86 2.32 -0.24
C LEU A 96 -13.41 1.07 0.45
N LYS A 97 -14.66 0.71 0.16
CA LYS A 97 -15.28 -0.46 0.73
C LYS A 97 -14.54 -1.74 0.34
N GLU A 98 -14.16 -1.86 -0.95
CA GLU A 98 -13.44 -3.04 -1.44
C GLU A 98 -12.13 -3.23 -0.69
N LEU A 99 -11.38 -2.15 -0.50
CA LEU A 99 -10.11 -2.21 0.21
C LEU A 99 -10.32 -2.53 1.69
N GLN A 100 -11.26 -1.87 2.35
CA GLN A 100 -11.52 -2.11 3.77
C GLN A 100 -12.04 -3.52 4.04
N ASP A 101 -12.86 -4.06 3.15
CA ASP A 101 -13.37 -5.43 3.28
C ASP A 101 -12.24 -6.46 3.14
N ASN A 102 -11.14 -6.09 2.50
CA ASN A 102 -9.94 -6.93 2.36
C ASN A 102 -8.83 -6.57 3.34
N ASN A 103 -9.20 -5.90 4.43
CA ASN A 103 -8.31 -5.55 5.54
C ASN A 103 -7.24 -4.53 5.21
N TRP A 104 -7.48 -3.67 4.22
CA TRP A 104 -6.60 -2.55 3.93
C TRP A 104 -6.91 -1.37 4.84
N ARG A 105 -5.85 -0.67 5.25
CA ARG A 105 -5.98 0.64 5.88
C ARG A 105 -5.78 1.69 4.81
N CYS A 106 -6.72 2.63 4.71
CA CYS A 106 -6.73 3.63 3.65
C CYS A 106 -6.57 5.02 4.27
N TYR A 107 -5.48 5.71 3.92
CA TYR A 107 -5.19 7.04 4.44
C TYR A 107 -4.95 8.00 3.29
N ASP A 108 -5.64 9.14 3.32
CA ASP A 108 -5.38 10.20 2.37
C ASP A 108 -4.22 11.08 2.84
N PHE A 109 -3.56 11.72 1.88
CA PHE A 109 -2.54 12.72 2.17
C PHE A 109 -2.55 13.79 1.09
N VAL A 110 -1.99 14.93 1.40
CA VAL A 110 -1.94 16.06 0.48
C VAL A 110 -0.54 16.34 0.01
#